data_2283821d30c81328c996900f890505ef
#
_entry.id   2283821d30c81328c996900f890505ef
#
_cell.length_a   1.000
_cell.length_b   1.000
_cell.length_c   1.000
_cell.angle_alpha   90.00
_cell.angle_beta   90.00
_cell.angle_gamma   90.00
#
_symmetry.space_group_name_H-M   'P 1'
#
loop_
_entity.id
_entity.type
_entity.pdbx_description
1 polymer ?
#
loop_
_entity_poly.entity_id
_entity_poly.type
_entity_poly.pdbx_seq_one_letter_code
_entity_poly.pdbx_strand_id
1 'polypeptide(L)'
;MPPASTGASTLTVAASPQPSPVAASATTAPERLEPGRPGYRRMSFALFAAGVATFALLYSTQALLPAVSASFGATAGQASWTVSAATGALALCVLPMSALSERFGRRQMMTASLTVAVTVGLFVPFAPSLGWLIALRAVQGAALAGLPASAMAYLAEEVRPKALVAAIGLFVAGNSIGGMSGRILTGWIAQLWGWRAALGAVGLLAVACAVVFHFMIPRARNFTPGTLNPKALAKTVGGHLADPLLRRLYAIGALFMTVFGAVYTVIGYRLVEAPFNLPQGVVGSIFLVYLVGTVSSAAAGKLVARLGRRGALYLAVSTTAAGLLLSLADQLAAVLLGLVLITAGFFAGHAVASSSVSRTATKGRAQASALYQSAYYLGSSAGGTLGAVAFHAGGWAGTVSLGLLAVLGVVSITLYGTRAARAERRRQVPVVSVQHRGMASVQN
;
A
#
# COMPACT_ATOMS: atom_id res chain seq x y z
N MET A 1 -29.42 -80.32 63.95
CA MET A 1 -28.24 -79.48 64.06
C MET A 1 -28.23 -78.58 62.83
N PRO A 2 -28.56 -77.28 62.97
CA PRO A 2 -28.37 -76.27 61.89
C PRO A 2 -27.11 -75.46 62.14
N PRO A 3 -26.47 -74.93 61.06
CA PRO A 3 -25.32 -74.02 61.20
C PRO A 3 -25.72 -72.56 61.33
N ALA A 4 -24.83 -71.83 61.99
CA ALA A 4 -24.93 -70.44 62.37
C ALA A 4 -24.97 -69.44 61.20
N SER A 5 -25.83 -68.43 61.33
CA SER A 5 -25.86 -67.20 60.49
C SER A 5 -24.89 -66.19 60.98
N THR A 6 -23.94 -65.81 60.13
CA THR A 6 -23.05 -64.62 60.31
C THR A 6 -23.69 -63.37 59.71
N GLY A 7 -24.08 -62.48 60.60
CA GLY A 7 -24.55 -61.12 60.17
C GLY A 7 -23.43 -60.22 59.67
N ALA A 8 -23.56 -59.73 58.42
CA ALA A 8 -22.69 -58.68 57.89
C ALA A 8 -23.34 -57.33 58.15
N SER A 9 -22.75 -56.49 59.00
CA SER A 9 -23.11 -55.11 59.18
C SER A 9 -22.62 -54.27 58.00
N THR A 10 -23.55 -53.81 57.21
CA THR A 10 -23.28 -52.80 56.20
C THR A 10 -23.12 -51.42 56.81
N LEU A 11 -21.90 -50.94 56.88
CA LEU A 11 -21.59 -49.55 57.20
C LEU A 11 -21.96 -48.65 55.99
N THR A 12 -23.02 -47.88 56.15
CA THR A 12 -23.42 -46.84 55.20
C THR A 12 -22.45 -45.67 55.34
N VAL A 13 -21.50 -45.52 54.37
CA VAL A 13 -20.64 -44.36 54.28
C VAL A 13 -21.49 -43.23 53.73
N ALA A 14 -21.70 -42.18 54.56
CA ALA A 14 -22.33 -40.94 54.15
C ALA A 14 -21.48 -40.24 53.05
N ALA A 15 -22.04 -40.11 51.86
CA ALA A 15 -21.43 -39.38 50.75
C ALA A 15 -21.32 -37.88 51.14
N SER A 16 -20.09 -37.38 51.18
CA SER A 16 -19.80 -35.93 51.33
C SER A 16 -20.41 -35.19 50.16
N PRO A 17 -21.03 -33.98 50.36
CA PRO A 17 -21.54 -33.19 49.25
C PRO A 17 -20.40 -32.77 48.36
N GLN A 18 -20.43 -33.14 47.09
CA GLN A 18 -19.52 -32.62 46.08
C GLN A 18 -19.74 -31.08 45.93
N PRO A 19 -18.67 -30.27 45.90
CA PRO A 19 -18.83 -28.84 45.62
C PRO A 19 -19.39 -28.69 44.21
N SER A 20 -20.51 -28.00 44.09
CA SER A 20 -21.11 -27.63 42.80
C SER A 20 -20.04 -26.98 41.91
N PRO A 21 -19.93 -27.30 40.61
CA PRO A 21 -19.01 -26.64 39.72
C PRO A 21 -19.41 -25.17 39.69
N VAL A 22 -18.58 -24.33 40.29
CA VAL A 22 -18.63 -22.88 40.08
C VAL A 22 -18.55 -22.70 38.57
N ALA A 23 -19.65 -22.22 37.98
CA ALA A 23 -19.70 -21.90 36.56
C ALA A 23 -18.57 -20.91 36.30
N ALA A 24 -17.46 -21.39 35.78
CA ALA A 24 -16.41 -20.57 35.23
C ALA A 24 -17.14 -19.73 34.17
N SER A 25 -17.32 -18.42 34.47
CA SER A 25 -17.80 -17.47 33.51
C SER A 25 -16.87 -17.55 32.32
N ALA A 26 -17.30 -18.26 31.29
CA ALA A 26 -16.62 -18.31 30.02
C ALA A 26 -16.52 -16.87 29.56
N THR A 27 -15.34 -16.28 29.70
CA THR A 27 -15.02 -14.99 29.09
C THR A 27 -15.11 -15.23 27.60
N THR A 28 -16.32 -15.04 27.04
CA THR A 28 -16.57 -15.14 25.61
C THR A 28 -15.62 -14.17 24.93
N ALA A 29 -14.72 -14.71 24.12
CA ALA A 29 -13.82 -13.91 23.31
C ALA A 29 -14.64 -12.84 22.58
N PRO A 30 -14.22 -11.56 22.60
CA PRO A 30 -15.02 -10.48 22.07
C PRO A 30 -15.40 -10.77 20.62
N GLU A 31 -16.68 -10.58 20.33
CA GLU A 31 -17.29 -10.99 19.05
C GLU A 31 -16.72 -10.15 17.90
N ARG A 32 -16.13 -10.81 16.90
CA ARG A 32 -15.59 -10.17 15.71
C ARG A 32 -16.72 -9.65 14.80
N LEU A 33 -16.44 -8.55 14.10
CA LEU A 33 -17.40 -7.89 13.21
C LEU A 33 -17.71 -8.74 11.98
N GLU A 34 -19.01 -8.80 11.63
CA GLU A 34 -19.53 -9.55 10.48
C GLU A 34 -20.40 -8.67 9.56
N PRO A 35 -20.43 -8.97 8.25
CA PRO A 35 -21.39 -8.38 7.33
C PRO A 35 -22.84 -8.55 7.82
N GLY A 36 -23.68 -7.53 7.59
CA GLY A 36 -25.06 -7.49 8.07
C GLY A 36 -25.25 -6.89 9.44
N ARG A 37 -24.21 -6.80 10.29
CA ARG A 37 -24.30 -6.15 11.60
C ARG A 37 -23.99 -4.65 11.52
N PRO A 38 -24.63 -3.81 12.33
CA PRO A 38 -24.43 -2.35 12.33
C PRO A 38 -22.97 -1.94 12.57
N GLY A 39 -22.23 -2.66 13.42
CA GLY A 39 -20.81 -2.40 13.70
C GLY A 39 -19.91 -2.57 12.48
N TYR A 40 -20.16 -3.59 11.64
CA TYR A 40 -19.39 -3.82 10.42
C TYR A 40 -19.62 -2.70 9.40
N ARG A 41 -20.87 -2.25 9.18
CA ARG A 41 -21.17 -1.15 8.28
C ARG A 41 -20.51 0.15 8.74
N ARG A 42 -20.62 0.48 10.04
CA ARG A 42 -19.98 1.68 10.61
C ARG A 42 -18.45 1.65 10.43
N MET A 43 -17.82 0.55 10.74
CA MET A 43 -16.39 0.34 10.52
C MET A 43 -16.01 0.54 9.04
N SER A 44 -16.76 -0.08 8.14
CA SER A 44 -16.52 -0.02 6.70
C SER A 44 -16.58 1.40 6.17
N PHE A 45 -17.61 2.17 6.54
CA PHE A 45 -17.73 3.59 6.16
C PHE A 45 -16.65 4.45 6.78
N ALA A 46 -16.28 4.21 8.05
CA ALA A 46 -15.20 4.93 8.71
C ALA A 46 -13.84 4.73 7.99
N LEU A 47 -13.49 3.49 7.71
CA LEU A 47 -12.22 3.19 7.04
C LEU A 47 -12.22 3.63 5.58
N PHE A 48 -13.33 3.52 4.87
CA PHE A 48 -13.48 4.09 3.54
C PHE A 48 -13.23 5.60 3.54
N ALA A 49 -13.88 6.35 4.44
CA ALA A 49 -13.70 7.79 4.58
C ALA A 49 -12.24 8.15 4.96
N ALA A 50 -11.63 7.40 5.89
CA ALA A 50 -10.23 7.59 6.24
C ALA A 50 -9.30 7.34 5.04
N GLY A 51 -9.59 6.33 4.22
CA GLY A 51 -8.86 6.07 2.97
C GLY A 51 -8.97 7.22 1.98
N VAL A 52 -10.20 7.74 1.79
CA VAL A 52 -10.45 8.92 0.93
C VAL A 52 -9.64 10.12 1.42
N ALA A 53 -9.74 10.47 2.70
CA ALA A 53 -8.99 11.60 3.27
C ALA A 53 -7.47 11.45 3.10
N THR A 54 -6.95 10.27 3.41
CA THR A 54 -5.51 9.98 3.36
C THR A 54 -4.94 10.23 1.97
N PHE A 55 -5.54 9.65 0.95
CA PHE A 55 -5.00 9.72 -0.40
C PHE A 55 -5.36 11.03 -1.12
N ALA A 56 -6.50 11.65 -0.79
CA ALA A 56 -6.80 13.00 -1.25
C ALA A 56 -5.79 14.02 -0.71
N LEU A 57 -5.47 13.97 0.58
CA LEU A 57 -4.44 14.82 1.19
C LEU A 57 -3.05 14.52 0.63
N LEU A 58 -2.64 13.23 0.59
CA LEU A 58 -1.28 12.83 0.20
C LEU A 58 -0.88 13.38 -1.17
N TYR A 59 -1.80 13.33 -2.11
CA TYR A 59 -1.52 13.71 -3.50
C TYR A 59 -2.20 15.00 -3.96
N SER A 60 -2.73 15.82 -3.04
CA SER A 60 -3.49 17.04 -3.33
C SER A 60 -2.75 18.05 -4.20
N THR A 61 -1.42 18.14 -4.07
CA THR A 61 -0.60 19.08 -4.83
C THR A 61 -0.22 18.59 -6.23
N GLN A 62 -0.38 17.28 -6.53
CA GLN A 62 0.15 16.69 -7.75
C GLN A 62 -0.47 17.26 -9.04
N ALA A 63 -1.78 17.48 -9.06
CA ALA A 63 -2.45 18.11 -10.19
C ALA A 63 -2.22 19.63 -10.27
N LEU A 64 -1.70 20.23 -9.19
CA LEU A 64 -1.51 21.68 -9.05
C LEU A 64 -0.07 22.15 -9.34
N LEU A 65 0.85 21.22 -9.63
CA LEU A 65 2.27 21.55 -9.76
C LEU A 65 2.56 22.69 -10.75
N PRO A 66 1.93 22.75 -11.95
CA PRO A 66 2.14 23.89 -12.85
C PRO A 66 1.71 25.24 -12.22
N ALA A 67 0.55 25.27 -11.56
CA ALA A 67 0.05 26.47 -10.91
C ALA A 67 0.91 26.91 -9.70
N VAL A 68 1.41 25.93 -8.93
CA VAL A 68 2.35 26.16 -7.81
C VAL A 68 3.67 26.70 -8.34
N SER A 69 4.23 26.13 -9.41
CA SER A 69 5.43 26.61 -10.08
C SER A 69 5.28 28.07 -10.52
N ALA A 70 4.20 28.39 -11.21
CA ALA A 70 3.92 29.74 -11.68
C ALA A 70 3.79 30.74 -10.50
N SER A 71 3.11 30.33 -9.41
CA SER A 71 2.88 31.22 -8.25
C SER A 71 4.15 31.57 -7.48
N PHE A 72 5.14 30.65 -7.43
CA PHE A 72 6.38 30.87 -6.68
C PHE A 72 7.60 31.11 -7.57
N GLY A 73 7.45 31.21 -8.89
CA GLY A 73 8.58 31.30 -9.83
C GLY A 73 9.52 30.08 -9.76
N ALA A 74 8.97 28.89 -9.45
CA ALA A 74 9.75 27.70 -9.19
C ALA A 74 9.81 26.78 -10.41
N THR A 75 10.91 26.04 -10.54
CA THR A 75 11.03 24.98 -11.55
C THR A 75 10.12 23.80 -11.23
N ALA A 76 9.81 22.96 -12.24
CA ALA A 76 9.07 21.72 -12.04
C ALA A 76 9.75 20.81 -11.00
N GLY A 77 11.10 20.76 -11.01
CA GLY A 77 11.90 20.03 -10.01
C GLY A 77 11.67 20.53 -8.59
N GLN A 78 11.69 21.85 -8.38
CA GLN A 78 11.44 22.46 -7.08
C GLN A 78 10.01 22.24 -6.60
N ALA A 79 9.01 22.45 -7.48
CA ALA A 79 7.61 22.26 -7.13
C ALA A 79 7.28 20.79 -6.83
N SER A 80 7.93 19.83 -7.50
CA SER A 80 7.74 18.40 -7.27
C SER A 80 8.02 17.97 -5.81
N TRP A 81 8.87 18.73 -5.09
CA TRP A 81 9.13 18.46 -3.67
C TRP A 81 7.87 18.58 -2.81
N THR A 82 6.84 19.30 -3.23
CA THR A 82 5.56 19.37 -2.51
C THR A 82 4.84 18.00 -2.46
N VAL A 83 5.07 17.11 -3.43
CA VAL A 83 4.60 15.73 -3.46
C VAL A 83 5.65 14.79 -2.88
N SER A 84 6.91 14.96 -3.30
CA SER A 84 8.01 14.06 -2.94
C SER A 84 8.33 14.10 -1.45
N ALA A 85 8.28 15.28 -0.81
CA ALA A 85 8.49 15.40 0.63
C ALA A 85 7.39 14.70 1.43
N ALA A 86 6.12 14.80 0.99
CA ALA A 86 5.02 14.10 1.65
C ALA A 86 5.16 12.57 1.52
N THR A 87 5.42 12.06 0.31
CA THR A 87 5.56 10.63 0.07
C THR A 87 6.84 10.07 0.68
N GLY A 88 7.93 10.82 0.68
CA GLY A 88 9.20 10.46 1.32
C GLY A 88 9.08 10.40 2.84
N ALA A 89 8.46 11.40 3.47
CA ALA A 89 8.20 11.42 4.90
C ALA A 89 7.29 10.26 5.32
N LEU A 90 6.24 9.97 4.54
CA LEU A 90 5.38 8.81 4.76
C LEU A 90 6.20 7.51 4.70
N ALA A 91 7.05 7.36 3.68
CA ALA A 91 7.90 6.18 3.50
C ALA A 91 8.82 5.92 4.70
N LEU A 92 9.41 6.97 5.26
CA LEU A 92 10.29 6.87 6.41
C LEU A 92 9.53 6.58 7.71
N CYS A 93 8.31 7.12 7.82
CA CYS A 93 7.52 7.03 9.05
C CYS A 93 6.59 5.81 9.12
N VAL A 94 6.29 5.11 8.01
CA VAL A 94 5.31 4.01 8.01
C VAL A 94 5.72 2.86 8.94
N LEU A 95 7.00 2.50 8.99
CA LEU A 95 7.50 1.43 9.84
C LEU A 95 7.48 1.80 11.34
N PRO A 96 8.03 2.94 11.79
CA PRO A 96 7.91 3.35 13.19
C PRO A 96 6.45 3.59 13.61
N MET A 97 5.60 4.17 12.76
CA MET A 97 4.18 4.37 13.08
C MET A 97 3.43 3.04 13.20
N SER A 98 3.78 2.03 12.40
CA SER A 98 3.24 0.67 12.57
C SER A 98 3.59 0.09 13.94
N ALA A 99 4.84 0.23 14.39
CA ALA A 99 5.28 -0.23 15.70
C ALA A 99 4.58 0.53 16.83
N LEU A 100 4.45 1.86 16.72
CA LEU A 100 3.70 2.66 17.71
C LEU A 100 2.23 2.21 17.80
N SER A 101 1.61 1.82 16.68
CA SER A 101 0.24 1.34 16.67
C SER A 101 0.05 0.01 17.41
N GLU A 102 1.11 -0.81 17.52
CA GLU A 102 1.13 -2.03 18.34
C GLU A 102 1.14 -1.73 19.83
N ARG A 103 1.72 -0.60 20.23
CA ARG A 103 1.79 -0.18 21.64
C ARG A 103 0.56 0.59 22.09
N PHE A 104 0.18 1.62 21.32
CA PHE A 104 -0.83 2.60 21.73
C PHE A 104 -2.26 2.25 21.26
N GLY A 105 -2.39 1.25 20.39
CA GLY A 105 -3.68 0.81 19.84
C GLY A 105 -3.94 1.32 18.42
N ARG A 106 -4.56 0.44 17.64
CA ARG A 106 -4.82 0.69 16.20
C ARG A 106 -5.73 1.90 15.98
N ARG A 107 -6.84 1.96 16.71
CA ARG A 107 -7.82 3.05 16.61
C ARG A 107 -7.22 4.39 17.01
N GLN A 108 -6.51 4.45 18.14
CA GLN A 108 -5.86 5.67 18.62
C GLN A 108 -4.84 6.20 17.62
N MET A 109 -4.01 5.32 17.07
CA MET A 109 -3.03 5.69 16.05
C MET A 109 -3.69 6.22 14.78
N MET A 110 -4.73 5.56 14.26
CA MET A 110 -5.47 6.06 13.09
C MET A 110 -6.10 7.43 13.36
N THR A 111 -6.71 7.61 14.55
CA THR A 111 -7.34 8.89 14.93
C THR A 111 -6.30 10.01 15.01
N ALA A 112 -5.19 9.78 15.72
CA ALA A 112 -4.11 10.76 15.84
C ALA A 112 -3.51 11.12 14.47
N SER A 113 -3.18 10.12 13.66
CA SER A 113 -2.66 10.29 12.30
C SER A 113 -3.58 11.16 11.44
N LEU A 114 -4.87 10.82 11.41
CA LEU A 114 -5.83 11.53 10.58
C LEU A 114 -6.07 12.95 11.10
N THR A 115 -6.18 13.15 12.42
CA THR A 115 -6.36 14.48 13.02
C THR A 115 -5.19 15.39 12.71
N VAL A 116 -3.95 14.94 12.93
CA VAL A 116 -2.76 15.74 12.63
C VAL A 116 -2.66 16.05 11.14
N ALA A 117 -2.86 15.04 10.27
CA ALA A 117 -2.77 15.24 8.82
C ALA A 117 -3.82 16.21 8.27
N VAL A 118 -5.05 16.16 8.80
CA VAL A 118 -6.14 17.07 8.43
C VAL A 118 -5.86 18.48 8.94
N THR A 119 -5.44 18.61 10.20
CA THR A 119 -5.06 19.92 10.78
C THR A 119 -3.96 20.58 9.94
N VAL A 120 -2.88 19.86 9.65
CA VAL A 120 -1.82 20.38 8.77
C VAL A 120 -2.38 20.73 7.39
N GLY A 121 -3.28 19.87 6.83
CA GLY A 121 -3.93 20.09 5.54
C GLY A 121 -4.69 21.40 5.44
N LEU A 122 -5.31 21.86 6.54
CA LEU A 122 -5.98 23.17 6.60
C LEU A 122 -5.01 24.34 6.59
N PHE A 123 -3.76 24.17 7.03
CA PHE A 123 -2.74 25.22 6.99
C PHE A 123 -1.98 25.29 5.66
N VAL A 124 -1.96 24.20 4.88
CA VAL A 124 -1.25 24.12 3.60
C VAL A 124 -1.61 25.25 2.63
N PRO A 125 -2.89 25.68 2.46
CA PRO A 125 -3.26 26.77 1.55
C PRO A 125 -2.62 28.13 1.91
N PHE A 126 -2.26 28.31 3.16
CA PHE A 126 -1.72 29.58 3.70
C PHE A 126 -0.19 29.63 3.66
N ALA A 127 0.48 28.66 3.05
CA ALA A 127 1.94 28.65 2.94
C ALA A 127 2.46 29.92 2.25
N PRO A 128 3.33 30.71 2.92
CA PRO A 128 3.82 31.99 2.37
C PRO A 128 4.92 31.78 1.32
N SER A 129 5.60 30.63 1.34
CA SER A 129 6.68 30.29 0.41
C SER A 129 6.64 28.82 0.03
N LEU A 130 7.34 28.45 -1.05
CA LEU A 130 7.47 27.06 -1.48
C LEU A 130 8.13 26.19 -0.38
N GLY A 131 9.13 26.72 0.33
CA GLY A 131 9.78 26.02 1.44
C GLY A 131 8.82 25.66 2.57
N TRP A 132 7.95 26.59 2.97
CA TRP A 132 6.89 26.33 3.95
C TRP A 132 5.89 25.30 3.45
N LEU A 133 5.49 25.41 2.18
CA LEU A 133 4.60 24.41 1.56
C LEU A 133 5.23 23.02 1.63
N ILE A 134 6.49 22.86 1.25
CA ILE A 134 7.22 21.58 1.31
C ILE A 134 7.30 21.06 2.74
N ALA A 135 7.63 21.92 3.73
CA ALA A 135 7.72 21.53 5.13
C ALA A 135 6.37 21.03 5.68
N LEU A 136 5.27 21.75 5.43
CA LEU A 136 3.93 21.34 5.82
C LEU A 136 3.55 20.00 5.16
N ARG A 137 3.90 19.82 3.90
CA ARG A 137 3.67 18.56 3.16
C ARG A 137 4.47 17.40 3.75
N ALA A 138 5.73 17.61 4.17
CA ALA A 138 6.52 16.58 4.85
C ALA A 138 5.88 16.17 6.18
N VAL A 139 5.47 17.13 7.02
CA VAL A 139 4.78 16.86 8.28
C VAL A 139 3.46 16.11 8.04
N GLN A 140 2.69 16.53 7.03
CA GLN A 140 1.45 15.87 6.66
C GLN A 140 1.67 14.42 6.21
N GLY A 141 2.71 14.16 5.40
CA GLY A 141 3.08 12.82 4.96
C GLY A 141 3.51 11.93 6.12
N ALA A 142 4.32 12.44 7.04
CA ALA A 142 4.72 11.73 8.26
C ALA A 142 3.50 11.36 9.12
N ALA A 143 2.56 12.29 9.29
CA ALA A 143 1.32 12.04 10.01
C ALA A 143 0.46 10.96 9.34
N LEU A 144 0.29 11.01 8.02
CA LEU A 144 -0.48 10.03 7.25
C LEU A 144 0.09 8.61 7.32
N ALA A 145 1.37 8.44 7.63
CA ALA A 145 2.04 7.13 7.70
C ALA A 145 1.41 6.17 8.72
N GLY A 146 0.80 6.68 9.78
CA GLY A 146 0.21 5.85 10.83
C GLY A 146 -1.13 5.21 10.44
N LEU A 147 -1.78 5.66 9.34
CA LEU A 147 -3.12 5.21 9.02
C LEU A 147 -3.16 3.86 8.25
N PRO A 148 -2.45 3.65 7.13
CA PRO A 148 -2.62 2.44 6.32
C PRO A 148 -2.28 1.15 7.07
N ALA A 149 -1.13 1.13 7.76
CA ALA A 149 -0.68 -0.04 8.51
C ALA A 149 -1.62 -0.36 9.69
N SER A 150 -2.04 0.68 10.43
CA SER A 150 -2.97 0.52 11.56
C SER A 150 -4.36 0.07 11.10
N ALA A 151 -4.85 0.56 9.95
CA ALA A 151 -6.13 0.14 9.39
C ALA A 151 -6.13 -1.34 9.00
N MET A 152 -5.05 -1.81 8.35
CA MET A 152 -4.93 -3.22 7.97
C MET A 152 -4.85 -4.13 9.20
N ALA A 153 -4.10 -3.74 10.25
CA ALA A 153 -4.02 -4.48 11.51
C ALA A 153 -5.37 -4.49 12.24
N TYR A 154 -6.05 -3.33 12.34
CA TYR A 154 -7.38 -3.22 12.92
C TYR A 154 -8.38 -4.15 12.23
N LEU A 155 -8.41 -4.17 10.89
CA LEU A 155 -9.26 -5.07 10.13
C LEU A 155 -8.97 -6.55 10.44
N ALA A 156 -7.71 -6.94 10.51
CA ALA A 156 -7.30 -8.31 10.79
C ALA A 156 -7.68 -8.76 12.23
N GLU A 157 -7.67 -7.84 13.19
CA GLU A 157 -8.00 -8.10 14.59
C GLU A 157 -9.53 -8.13 14.82
N GLU A 158 -10.28 -7.19 14.22
CA GLU A 158 -11.70 -6.96 14.55
C GLU A 158 -12.68 -7.66 13.59
N VAL A 159 -12.26 -8.06 12.38
CA VAL A 159 -13.15 -8.65 11.37
C VAL A 159 -12.98 -10.16 11.30
N ARG A 160 -14.09 -10.89 11.09
CA ARG A 160 -14.03 -12.33 10.87
C ARG A 160 -13.27 -12.68 9.58
N PRO A 161 -12.47 -13.77 9.56
CA PRO A 161 -11.63 -14.13 8.40
C PRO A 161 -12.40 -14.20 7.07
N LYS A 162 -13.65 -14.68 7.09
CA LYS A 162 -14.50 -14.79 5.89
C LYS A 162 -14.86 -13.43 5.28
N ALA A 163 -14.94 -12.35 6.09
CA ALA A 163 -15.31 -11.00 5.67
C ALA A 163 -14.10 -10.08 5.47
N LEU A 164 -12.92 -10.49 5.90
CA LEU A 164 -11.70 -9.67 5.92
C LEU A 164 -11.31 -9.16 4.54
N VAL A 165 -11.37 -10.01 3.52
CA VAL A 165 -11.00 -9.64 2.14
C VAL A 165 -11.90 -8.52 1.62
N ALA A 166 -13.21 -8.61 1.87
CA ALA A 166 -14.18 -7.58 1.45
C ALA A 166 -13.95 -6.26 2.20
N ALA A 167 -13.67 -6.31 3.51
CA ALA A 167 -13.39 -5.13 4.31
C ALA A 167 -12.10 -4.42 3.87
N ILE A 168 -11.04 -5.17 3.59
CA ILE A 168 -9.79 -4.64 3.03
C ILE A 168 -10.06 -4.01 1.66
N GLY A 169 -10.83 -4.70 0.80
CA GLY A 169 -11.19 -4.20 -0.53
C GLY A 169 -11.90 -2.84 -0.47
N LEU A 170 -12.79 -2.65 0.50
CA LEU A 170 -13.50 -1.37 0.66
C LEU A 170 -12.58 -0.24 1.16
N PHE A 171 -11.65 -0.54 2.08
CA PHE A 171 -10.63 0.42 2.50
C PHE A 171 -9.72 0.84 1.32
N VAL A 172 -9.27 -0.12 0.53
CA VAL A 172 -8.45 0.13 -0.67
C VAL A 172 -9.25 0.92 -1.72
N ALA A 173 -10.54 0.65 -1.88
CA ALA A 173 -11.42 1.46 -2.74
C ALA A 173 -11.49 2.91 -2.28
N GLY A 174 -11.59 3.15 -0.96
CA GLY A 174 -11.49 4.50 -0.38
C GLY A 174 -10.16 5.19 -0.74
N ASN A 175 -9.04 4.49 -0.65
CA ASN A 175 -7.73 5.02 -1.06
C ASN A 175 -7.71 5.42 -2.54
N SER A 176 -8.23 4.56 -3.42
CA SER A 176 -8.26 4.81 -4.86
C SER A 176 -9.16 5.99 -5.22
N ILE A 177 -10.36 6.03 -4.65
CA ILE A 177 -11.32 7.12 -4.87
C ILE A 177 -10.76 8.43 -4.32
N GLY A 178 -10.17 8.44 -3.12
CA GLY A 178 -9.55 9.62 -2.54
C GLY A 178 -8.40 10.16 -3.39
N GLY A 179 -7.53 9.27 -3.85
CA GLY A 179 -6.42 9.64 -4.70
C GLY A 179 -6.85 10.23 -6.05
N MET A 180 -7.89 9.69 -6.65
CA MET A 180 -8.46 10.17 -7.90
C MET A 180 -9.26 11.46 -7.70
N SER A 181 -10.25 11.45 -6.80
CA SER A 181 -11.16 12.57 -6.59
C SER A 181 -10.43 13.80 -6.05
N GLY A 182 -9.42 13.63 -5.20
CA GLY A 182 -8.60 14.73 -4.70
C GLY A 182 -7.93 15.51 -5.83
N ARG A 183 -7.37 14.83 -6.83
CA ARG A 183 -6.72 15.47 -7.99
C ARG A 183 -7.72 16.10 -8.96
N ILE A 184 -8.84 15.44 -9.20
CA ILE A 184 -9.91 16.00 -10.05
C ILE A 184 -10.47 17.26 -9.40
N LEU A 185 -10.80 17.19 -8.12
CA LEU A 185 -11.32 18.32 -7.36
C LEU A 185 -10.34 19.50 -7.36
N THR A 186 -9.06 19.22 -7.09
CA THR A 186 -8.04 20.28 -7.09
C THR A 186 -7.84 20.89 -8.48
N GLY A 187 -7.88 20.11 -9.54
CA GLY A 187 -7.77 20.61 -10.92
C GLY A 187 -8.89 21.60 -11.28
N TRP A 188 -10.14 21.23 -11.04
CA TRP A 188 -11.31 22.07 -11.34
C TRP A 188 -11.39 23.31 -10.46
N ILE A 189 -11.17 23.16 -9.15
CA ILE A 189 -11.21 24.30 -8.23
C ILE A 189 -10.05 25.28 -8.53
N ALA A 190 -8.86 24.74 -8.85
CA ALA A 190 -7.73 25.60 -9.15
C ALA A 190 -7.93 26.42 -10.44
N GLN A 191 -8.63 25.88 -11.41
CA GLN A 191 -8.98 26.61 -12.64
C GLN A 191 -9.87 27.83 -12.35
N LEU A 192 -10.78 27.73 -11.37
CA LEU A 192 -11.76 28.77 -11.06
C LEU A 192 -11.28 29.75 -9.98
N TRP A 193 -10.62 29.24 -8.95
CA TRP A 193 -10.29 30.00 -7.72
C TRP A 193 -8.82 29.88 -7.29
N GLY A 194 -7.99 29.28 -8.13
CA GLY A 194 -6.56 29.13 -7.86
C GLY A 194 -6.22 27.95 -6.94
N TRP A 195 -4.92 27.62 -6.88
CA TRP A 195 -4.42 26.44 -6.21
C TRP A 195 -4.62 26.46 -4.67
N ARG A 196 -4.62 27.65 -4.05
CA ARG A 196 -4.87 27.78 -2.59
C ARG A 196 -6.28 27.36 -2.22
N ALA A 197 -7.28 27.84 -2.96
CA ALA A 197 -8.68 27.44 -2.77
C ALA A 197 -8.87 25.92 -3.01
N ALA A 198 -8.19 25.38 -4.02
CA ALA A 198 -8.21 23.95 -4.31
C ALA A 198 -7.66 23.11 -3.15
N LEU A 199 -6.55 23.48 -2.53
CA LEU A 199 -6.02 22.81 -1.36
C LEU A 199 -6.91 23.00 -0.12
N GLY A 200 -7.54 24.15 0.04
CA GLY A 200 -8.54 24.39 1.08
C GLY A 200 -9.75 23.47 0.95
N ALA A 201 -10.26 23.30 -0.27
CA ALA A 201 -11.38 22.37 -0.53
C ALA A 201 -11.04 20.91 -0.22
N VAL A 202 -9.84 20.46 -0.55
CA VAL A 202 -9.39 19.11 -0.16
C VAL A 202 -9.20 19.01 1.35
N GLY A 203 -8.71 20.06 2.01
CA GLY A 203 -8.67 20.14 3.47
C GLY A 203 -10.04 19.98 4.10
N LEU A 204 -11.07 20.69 3.60
CA LEU A 204 -12.45 20.58 4.06
C LEU A 204 -13.07 19.19 3.80
N LEU A 205 -12.82 18.62 2.61
CA LEU A 205 -13.20 17.24 2.32
C LEU A 205 -12.58 16.27 3.33
N ALA A 206 -11.31 16.44 3.65
CA ALA A 206 -10.62 15.61 4.62
C ALA A 206 -11.15 15.81 6.05
N VAL A 207 -11.57 17.02 6.44
CA VAL A 207 -12.30 17.27 7.70
C VAL A 207 -13.60 16.47 7.73
N ALA A 208 -14.42 16.55 6.69
CA ALA A 208 -15.69 15.82 6.62
C ALA A 208 -15.45 14.30 6.76
N CYS A 209 -14.45 13.77 6.05
CA CYS A 209 -14.07 12.36 6.15
C CYS A 209 -13.54 12.00 7.55
N ALA A 210 -12.76 12.87 8.19
CA ALA A 210 -12.25 12.66 9.55
C ALA A 210 -13.37 12.66 10.59
N VAL A 211 -14.37 13.54 10.43
CA VAL A 211 -15.58 13.56 11.26
C VAL A 211 -16.34 12.24 11.13
N VAL A 212 -16.59 11.79 9.88
CA VAL A 212 -17.23 10.49 9.62
C VAL A 212 -16.43 9.36 10.27
N PHE A 213 -15.09 9.35 10.09
CA PHE A 213 -14.24 8.35 10.71
C PHE A 213 -14.36 8.37 12.23
N HIS A 214 -14.21 9.53 12.87
CA HIS A 214 -14.21 9.68 14.32
C HIS A 214 -15.51 9.16 14.98
N PHE A 215 -16.67 9.49 14.40
CA PHE A 215 -17.95 9.09 14.94
C PHE A 215 -18.37 7.66 14.57
N MET A 216 -17.86 7.13 13.48
CA MET A 216 -18.30 5.82 12.99
C MET A 216 -17.34 4.68 13.35
N ILE A 217 -16.04 4.93 13.61
CA ILE A 217 -15.09 3.86 13.91
C ILE A 217 -15.41 3.18 15.25
N PRO A 218 -15.70 1.86 15.29
CA PRO A 218 -15.95 1.16 16.52
C PRO A 218 -14.71 1.10 17.41
N ARG A 219 -14.93 0.86 18.72
CA ARG A 219 -13.82 0.59 19.62
C ARG A 219 -13.14 -0.74 19.25
N ALA A 220 -11.81 -0.77 19.31
CA ALA A 220 -11.05 -2.01 19.17
C ALA A 220 -11.33 -2.89 20.41
N ARG A 221 -11.85 -4.09 20.21
CA ARG A 221 -12.22 -5.04 21.27
C ARG A 221 -11.25 -6.21 21.36
N ASN A 222 -10.58 -6.51 20.25
CA ASN A 222 -9.65 -7.64 20.13
C ASN A 222 -8.19 -7.20 20.11
N PHE A 223 -7.91 -5.93 20.43
CA PHE A 223 -6.56 -5.40 20.49
C PHE A 223 -5.87 -5.82 21.78
N THR A 224 -4.69 -6.40 21.66
CA THR A 224 -3.77 -6.67 22.77
C THR A 224 -2.52 -5.82 22.61
N PRO A 225 -2.18 -4.95 23.61
CA PRO A 225 -0.99 -4.12 23.53
C PRO A 225 0.28 -4.97 23.43
N GLY A 226 1.07 -4.70 22.40
CA GLY A 226 2.40 -5.27 22.25
C GLY A 226 3.45 -4.48 23.00
N THR A 227 4.58 -5.10 23.31
CA THR A 227 5.75 -4.42 23.85
C THR A 227 6.55 -3.80 22.72
N LEU A 228 6.85 -2.49 22.81
CA LEU A 228 7.82 -1.86 21.93
C LEU A 228 9.19 -2.44 22.20
N ASN A 229 9.67 -3.29 21.33
CA ASN A 229 11.03 -3.80 21.39
C ASN A 229 11.79 -3.39 20.11
N PRO A 230 12.49 -2.24 20.13
CA PRO A 230 13.22 -1.74 18.94
C PRO A 230 14.27 -2.74 18.44
N LYS A 231 14.91 -3.50 19.35
CA LYS A 231 15.91 -4.51 18.98
C LYS A 231 15.27 -5.67 18.23
N ALA A 232 14.11 -6.16 18.69
CA ALA A 232 13.37 -7.22 18.01
C ALA A 232 12.84 -6.75 16.65
N LEU A 233 12.33 -5.51 16.57
CA LEU A 233 11.92 -4.90 15.31
C LEU A 233 13.09 -4.79 14.33
N ALA A 234 14.22 -4.25 14.78
CA ALA A 234 15.43 -4.13 13.96
C ALA A 234 15.93 -5.49 13.47
N LYS A 235 15.90 -6.52 14.33
CA LYS A 235 16.24 -7.90 13.93
C LYS A 235 15.29 -8.44 12.87
N THR A 236 14.00 -8.24 13.00
CA THR A 236 12.99 -8.67 12.01
C THR A 236 13.17 -7.95 10.68
N VAL A 237 13.34 -6.62 10.72
CA VAL A 237 13.62 -5.78 9.55
C VAL A 237 14.92 -6.21 8.87
N GLY A 238 16.01 -6.40 9.64
CA GLY A 238 17.28 -6.89 9.14
C GLY A 238 17.15 -8.26 8.47
N GLY A 239 16.36 -9.16 9.06
CA GLY A 239 16.07 -10.47 8.46
C GLY A 239 15.34 -10.36 7.11
N HIS A 240 14.36 -9.46 7.00
CA HIS A 240 13.66 -9.23 5.72
C HIS A 240 14.56 -8.57 4.67
N LEU A 241 15.45 -7.66 5.08
CA LEU A 241 16.42 -7.02 4.19
C LEU A 241 17.56 -7.97 3.80
N ALA A 242 17.83 -8.99 4.59
CA ALA A 242 18.78 -10.05 4.25
C ALA A 242 18.21 -11.05 3.23
N ASP A 243 16.87 -11.22 3.17
CA ASP A 243 16.23 -12.13 2.22
C ASP A 243 16.33 -11.62 0.77
N PRO A 244 17.04 -12.34 -0.14
CA PRO A 244 17.25 -11.88 -1.50
C PRO A 244 15.94 -11.76 -2.31
N LEU A 245 14.93 -12.58 -2.02
CA LEU A 245 13.65 -12.54 -2.73
C LEU A 245 12.83 -11.33 -2.29
N LEU A 246 12.76 -11.06 -0.97
CA LEU A 246 12.06 -9.89 -0.45
C LEU A 246 12.71 -8.59 -0.95
N ARG A 247 14.05 -8.47 -0.92
CA ARG A 247 14.75 -7.30 -1.47
C ARG A 247 14.40 -7.04 -2.94
N ARG A 248 14.35 -8.09 -3.76
CA ARG A 248 13.95 -7.97 -5.18
C ARG A 248 12.51 -7.48 -5.32
N LEU A 249 11.59 -7.98 -4.50
CA LEU A 249 10.20 -7.57 -4.53
C LEU A 249 10.03 -6.11 -4.07
N TYR A 250 10.79 -5.67 -3.07
CA TYR A 250 10.82 -4.27 -2.63
C TYR A 250 11.35 -3.37 -3.74
N ALA A 251 12.45 -3.75 -4.38
CA ALA A 251 13.03 -3.00 -5.48
C ALA A 251 12.09 -2.93 -6.70
N ILE A 252 11.40 -4.02 -7.05
CA ILE A 252 10.40 -4.04 -8.11
C ILE A 252 9.26 -3.07 -7.79
N GLY A 253 8.74 -3.08 -6.56
CA GLY A 253 7.70 -2.14 -6.13
C GLY A 253 8.15 -0.68 -6.18
N ALA A 254 9.38 -0.39 -5.73
CA ALA A 254 9.98 0.94 -5.81
C ALA A 254 10.14 1.41 -7.27
N LEU A 255 10.68 0.58 -8.15
CA LEU A 255 10.90 0.92 -9.57
C LEU A 255 9.58 1.14 -10.32
N PHE A 256 8.57 0.30 -10.12
CA PHE A 256 7.24 0.55 -10.70
C PHE A 256 6.68 1.89 -10.22
N MET A 257 6.84 2.20 -8.94
CA MET A 257 6.35 3.47 -8.40
C MET A 257 7.21 4.67 -8.82
N THR A 258 8.50 4.45 -9.11
CA THR A 258 9.37 5.48 -9.73
C THR A 258 8.83 5.87 -11.11
N VAL A 259 8.47 4.91 -11.96
CA VAL A 259 7.84 5.19 -13.28
C VAL A 259 6.54 5.97 -13.08
N PHE A 260 5.68 5.46 -12.23
CA PHE A 260 4.36 6.05 -11.99
C PHE A 260 4.46 7.46 -11.40
N GLY A 261 5.32 7.64 -10.40
CA GLY A 261 5.62 8.92 -9.77
C GLY A 261 6.20 9.93 -10.76
N ALA A 262 7.16 9.52 -11.60
CA ALA A 262 7.75 10.37 -12.61
C ALA A 262 6.69 10.89 -13.60
N VAL A 263 5.95 9.97 -14.23
CA VAL A 263 4.93 10.30 -15.24
C VAL A 263 3.85 11.23 -14.66
N TYR A 264 3.23 10.83 -13.53
CA TYR A 264 2.09 11.56 -13.00
C TYR A 264 2.44 12.84 -12.24
N THR A 265 3.73 13.06 -11.93
CA THR A 265 4.19 14.34 -11.37
C THR A 265 4.35 15.41 -12.44
N VAL A 266 4.76 15.04 -13.64
CA VAL A 266 5.07 16.04 -14.69
C VAL A 266 4.07 16.07 -15.85
N ILE A 267 3.17 15.11 -15.97
CA ILE A 267 2.18 15.07 -17.05
C ILE A 267 1.35 16.37 -17.11
N GLY A 268 1.08 16.98 -15.94
CA GLY A 268 0.37 18.26 -15.86
C GLY A 268 1.07 19.36 -16.63
N TYR A 269 2.39 19.49 -16.52
CA TYR A 269 3.17 20.47 -17.25
C TYR A 269 3.07 20.27 -18.76
N ARG A 270 3.25 19.03 -19.22
CA ARG A 270 3.15 18.70 -20.64
C ARG A 270 1.78 19.06 -21.23
N LEU A 271 0.71 18.85 -20.47
CA LEU A 271 -0.65 18.98 -20.99
C LEU A 271 -1.21 20.39 -20.92
N VAL A 272 -0.68 21.26 -20.04
CA VAL A 272 -1.03 22.67 -20.00
C VAL A 272 -0.25 23.50 -21.04
N GLU A 273 0.87 22.98 -21.54
CA GLU A 273 1.71 23.62 -22.55
C GLU A 273 1.37 23.17 -23.98
N ALA A 274 1.91 23.86 -24.95
CA ALA A 274 1.79 23.47 -26.38
C ALA A 274 2.40 22.07 -26.59
N PRO A 275 1.83 21.25 -27.47
CA PRO A 275 0.74 21.54 -28.40
C PRO A 275 -0.67 21.38 -27.80
N PHE A 276 -0.82 20.90 -26.57
CA PHE A 276 -2.11 20.48 -26.00
C PHE A 276 -2.91 21.66 -25.40
N ASN A 277 -2.27 22.57 -24.68
CA ASN A 277 -2.89 23.75 -24.06
C ASN A 277 -4.19 23.45 -23.28
N LEU A 278 -4.23 22.32 -22.55
CA LEU A 278 -5.43 21.88 -21.84
C LEU A 278 -5.67 22.74 -20.59
N PRO A 279 -6.95 23.06 -20.30
CA PRO A 279 -7.31 23.71 -19.05
C PRO A 279 -6.98 22.84 -17.84
N GLN A 280 -6.66 23.46 -16.70
CA GLN A 280 -6.23 22.80 -15.46
C GLN A 280 -7.24 21.76 -14.96
N GLY A 281 -8.55 22.03 -15.08
CA GLY A 281 -9.61 21.07 -14.70
C GLY A 281 -9.60 19.82 -15.55
N VAL A 282 -9.36 19.97 -16.86
CA VAL A 282 -9.27 18.82 -17.80
C VAL A 282 -8.03 18.00 -17.45
N VAL A 283 -6.90 18.63 -17.17
CA VAL A 283 -5.67 17.95 -16.70
C VAL A 283 -5.92 17.19 -15.39
N GLY A 284 -6.64 17.77 -14.44
CA GLY A 284 -7.07 17.08 -13.23
C GLY A 284 -7.97 15.87 -13.50
N SER A 285 -8.80 15.92 -14.56
CA SER A 285 -9.70 14.82 -14.94
C SER A 285 -8.99 13.61 -15.55
N ILE A 286 -7.75 13.76 -16.02
CA ILE A 286 -6.94 12.64 -16.54
C ILE A 286 -6.72 11.56 -15.49
N PHE A 287 -6.74 11.91 -14.21
CA PHE A 287 -6.63 10.93 -13.12
C PHE A 287 -7.81 9.94 -13.05
N LEU A 288 -8.88 10.11 -13.84
CA LEU A 288 -9.90 9.08 -14.07
C LEU A 288 -9.30 7.77 -14.63
N VAL A 289 -8.16 7.86 -15.30
CA VAL A 289 -7.41 6.68 -15.79
C VAL A 289 -7.07 5.70 -14.64
N TYR A 290 -7.04 6.15 -13.37
CA TYR A 290 -6.84 5.26 -12.22
C TYR A 290 -7.93 4.19 -12.05
N LEU A 291 -9.11 4.37 -12.64
CA LEU A 291 -10.14 3.33 -12.71
C LEU A 291 -9.64 2.08 -13.45
N VAL A 292 -8.84 2.29 -14.51
CA VAL A 292 -8.17 1.19 -15.24
C VAL A 292 -7.23 0.43 -14.30
N GLY A 293 -6.52 1.15 -13.42
CA GLY A 293 -5.66 0.56 -12.40
C GLY A 293 -6.41 -0.37 -11.44
N THR A 294 -7.61 0.02 -11.02
CA THR A 294 -8.46 -0.82 -10.17
C THR A 294 -8.80 -2.15 -10.84
N VAL A 295 -9.22 -2.11 -12.12
CA VAL A 295 -9.51 -3.30 -12.92
C VAL A 295 -8.26 -4.17 -13.10
N SER A 296 -7.13 -3.56 -13.45
CA SER A 296 -5.86 -4.26 -13.67
C SER A 296 -5.33 -4.93 -12.40
N SER A 297 -5.45 -4.26 -11.26
CA SER A 297 -5.08 -4.81 -9.95
C SER A 297 -5.96 -6.01 -9.57
N ALA A 298 -7.27 -5.93 -9.81
CA ALA A 298 -8.19 -7.04 -9.56
C ALA A 298 -7.90 -8.24 -10.47
N ALA A 299 -7.50 -8.00 -11.72
CA ALA A 299 -7.12 -9.03 -12.68
C ALA A 299 -5.78 -9.71 -12.38
N ALA A 300 -4.90 -9.09 -11.57
CA ALA A 300 -3.54 -9.56 -11.32
C ALA A 300 -3.49 -11.00 -10.78
N GLY A 301 -4.45 -11.40 -9.92
CA GLY A 301 -4.54 -12.76 -9.41
C GLY A 301 -4.77 -13.80 -10.51
N LYS A 302 -5.69 -13.53 -11.45
CA LYS A 302 -5.96 -14.37 -12.62
C LYS A 302 -4.75 -14.44 -13.57
N LEU A 303 -4.05 -13.31 -13.71
CA LEU A 303 -2.85 -13.21 -14.53
C LEU A 303 -1.72 -14.09 -13.97
N VAL A 304 -1.50 -14.04 -12.66
CA VAL A 304 -0.50 -14.90 -11.98
C VAL A 304 -0.88 -16.38 -12.09
N ALA A 305 -2.17 -16.72 -11.99
CA ALA A 305 -2.63 -18.10 -12.15
C ALA A 305 -2.33 -18.65 -13.56
N ARG A 306 -2.46 -17.83 -14.61
CA ARG A 306 -2.23 -18.25 -16.02
C ARG A 306 -0.76 -18.21 -16.42
N LEU A 307 -0.04 -17.14 -16.09
CA LEU A 307 1.32 -16.88 -16.59
C LEU A 307 2.41 -17.12 -15.54
N GLY A 308 2.02 -17.44 -14.31
CA GLY A 308 2.92 -17.43 -13.17
C GLY A 308 3.34 -16.00 -12.79
N ARG A 309 3.98 -15.87 -11.60
CA ARG A 309 4.43 -14.57 -11.08
C ARG A 309 5.33 -13.82 -12.05
N ARG A 310 6.29 -14.53 -12.68
CA ARG A 310 7.27 -13.91 -13.59
C ARG A 310 6.64 -13.46 -14.90
N GLY A 311 5.79 -14.30 -15.51
CA GLY A 311 5.08 -13.96 -16.73
C GLY A 311 4.15 -12.74 -16.52
N ALA A 312 3.47 -12.68 -15.39
CA ALA A 312 2.66 -11.53 -15.02
C ALA A 312 3.48 -10.24 -14.86
N LEU A 313 4.69 -10.32 -14.25
CA LEU A 313 5.60 -9.17 -14.16
C LEU A 313 6.12 -8.74 -15.54
N TYR A 314 6.50 -9.66 -16.42
CA TYR A 314 6.94 -9.31 -17.77
C TYR A 314 5.82 -8.64 -18.59
N LEU A 315 4.60 -9.14 -18.50
CA LEU A 315 3.46 -8.50 -19.15
C LEU A 315 3.21 -7.09 -18.60
N ALA A 316 3.26 -6.92 -17.26
CA ALA A 316 3.09 -5.62 -16.64
C ALA A 316 4.17 -4.62 -17.11
N VAL A 317 5.44 -5.06 -17.17
CA VAL A 317 6.57 -4.27 -17.65
C VAL A 317 6.42 -3.91 -19.13
N SER A 318 6.08 -4.87 -19.98
CA SER A 318 5.91 -4.63 -21.43
C SER A 318 4.75 -3.67 -21.70
N THR A 319 3.64 -3.80 -20.96
CA THR A 319 2.51 -2.87 -21.05
C THR A 319 2.92 -1.46 -20.60
N THR A 320 3.68 -1.33 -19.52
CA THR A 320 4.20 -0.03 -19.04
C THR A 320 5.14 0.59 -20.06
N ALA A 321 6.08 -0.19 -20.62
CA ALA A 321 7.02 0.28 -21.63
C ALA A 321 6.30 0.75 -22.90
N ALA A 322 5.34 -0.03 -23.39
CA ALA A 322 4.53 0.34 -24.55
C ALA A 322 3.78 1.65 -24.30
N GLY A 323 3.22 1.83 -23.10
CA GLY A 323 2.56 3.08 -22.72
C GLY A 323 3.50 4.27 -22.68
N LEU A 324 4.72 4.09 -22.13
CA LEU A 324 5.76 5.13 -22.11
C LEU A 324 6.14 5.56 -23.53
N LEU A 325 6.41 4.61 -24.41
CA LEU A 325 6.76 4.88 -25.80
C LEU A 325 5.61 5.55 -26.58
N LEU A 326 4.39 5.05 -26.42
CA LEU A 326 3.21 5.63 -27.07
C LEU A 326 2.95 7.06 -26.61
N SER A 327 3.24 7.34 -25.33
CA SER A 327 3.08 8.69 -24.77
C SER A 327 4.05 9.73 -25.33
N LEU A 328 5.07 9.35 -26.13
CA LEU A 328 5.97 10.30 -26.80
C LEU A 328 5.31 11.06 -27.94
N ALA A 329 4.23 10.54 -28.50
CA ALA A 329 3.52 11.18 -29.60
C ALA A 329 2.88 12.51 -29.14
N ASP A 330 2.84 13.50 -30.06
CA ASP A 330 2.21 14.80 -29.81
C ASP A 330 0.70 14.80 -30.16
N GLN A 331 0.08 13.63 -30.13
CA GLN A 331 -1.35 13.45 -30.29
C GLN A 331 -1.99 13.11 -28.94
N LEU A 332 -2.99 13.87 -28.53
CA LEU A 332 -3.64 13.70 -27.22
C LEU A 332 -4.18 12.28 -27.01
N ALA A 333 -4.79 11.69 -28.04
CA ALA A 333 -5.31 10.32 -27.97
C ALA A 333 -4.20 9.28 -27.67
N ALA A 334 -3.02 9.43 -28.30
CA ALA A 334 -1.87 8.57 -28.06
C ALA A 334 -1.32 8.74 -26.62
N VAL A 335 -1.23 9.99 -26.15
CA VAL A 335 -0.83 10.27 -24.77
C VAL A 335 -1.79 9.64 -23.77
N LEU A 336 -3.11 9.82 -23.95
CA LEU A 336 -4.13 9.24 -23.08
C LEU A 336 -4.08 7.70 -23.06
N LEU A 337 -3.96 7.08 -24.24
CA LEU A 337 -3.80 5.64 -24.35
C LEU A 337 -2.48 5.17 -23.70
N GLY A 338 -1.41 5.94 -23.87
CA GLY A 338 -0.14 5.72 -23.17
C GLY A 338 -0.31 5.71 -21.66
N LEU A 339 -1.03 6.69 -21.09
CA LEU A 339 -1.34 6.75 -19.66
C LEU A 339 -2.19 5.58 -19.19
N VAL A 340 -3.15 5.13 -19.99
CA VAL A 340 -3.96 3.92 -19.73
C VAL A 340 -3.06 2.69 -19.60
N LEU A 341 -2.14 2.49 -20.57
CA LEU A 341 -1.22 1.37 -20.56
C LEU A 341 -0.22 1.43 -19.39
N ILE A 342 0.36 2.62 -19.13
CA ILE A 342 1.25 2.83 -17.98
C ILE A 342 0.52 2.48 -16.68
N THR A 343 -0.71 2.96 -16.51
CA THR A 343 -1.51 2.71 -15.32
C THR A 343 -1.87 1.23 -15.18
N ALA A 344 -2.32 0.58 -16.25
CA ALA A 344 -2.64 -0.83 -16.26
C ALA A 344 -1.43 -1.70 -15.86
N GLY A 345 -0.28 -1.45 -16.48
CA GLY A 345 0.97 -2.16 -16.21
C GLY A 345 1.46 -1.93 -14.78
N PHE A 346 1.48 -0.67 -14.33
CA PHE A 346 1.87 -0.31 -12.97
C PHE A 346 1.01 -1.04 -11.92
N PHE A 347 -0.32 -0.93 -11.99
CA PHE A 347 -1.20 -1.52 -10.98
C PHE A 347 -1.16 -3.04 -10.99
N ALA A 348 -1.07 -3.68 -12.16
CA ALA A 348 -0.88 -5.13 -12.25
C ALA A 348 0.46 -5.56 -11.64
N GLY A 349 1.56 -4.90 -11.99
CA GLY A 349 2.90 -5.20 -11.48
C GLY A 349 3.01 -5.00 -9.97
N HIS A 350 2.46 -3.87 -9.46
CA HIS A 350 2.37 -3.57 -8.03
C HIS A 350 1.57 -4.65 -7.26
N ALA A 351 0.41 -5.04 -7.76
CA ALA A 351 -0.43 -6.07 -7.12
C ALA A 351 0.28 -7.44 -7.08
N VAL A 352 1.00 -7.81 -8.15
CA VAL A 352 1.81 -9.04 -8.19
C VAL A 352 2.97 -8.98 -7.19
N ALA A 353 3.69 -7.86 -7.11
CA ALA A 353 4.83 -7.70 -6.21
C ALA A 353 4.39 -7.70 -4.75
N SER A 354 3.41 -6.87 -4.38
CA SER A 354 2.91 -6.74 -3.00
C SER A 354 2.31 -8.04 -2.46
N SER A 355 1.49 -8.74 -3.26
CA SER A 355 0.94 -10.04 -2.88
C SER A 355 2.02 -11.11 -2.76
N SER A 356 3.12 -11.00 -3.52
CA SER A 356 4.26 -11.91 -3.42
C SER A 356 5.04 -11.69 -2.12
N VAL A 357 5.20 -10.45 -1.65
CA VAL A 357 5.82 -10.15 -0.35
C VAL A 357 5.06 -10.83 0.78
N SER A 358 3.74 -10.66 0.84
CA SER A 358 2.90 -11.25 1.89
C SER A 358 2.94 -12.78 1.90
N ARG A 359 3.14 -13.42 0.74
CA ARG A 359 3.29 -14.89 0.62
C ARG A 359 4.69 -15.38 0.95
N THR A 360 5.72 -14.58 0.69
CA THR A 360 7.12 -14.95 0.92
C THR A 360 7.50 -14.82 2.40
N ALA A 361 7.02 -13.77 3.08
CA ALA A 361 7.31 -13.55 4.48
C ALA A 361 6.60 -14.59 5.36
N THR A 362 7.36 -15.52 5.94
CA THR A 362 6.84 -16.55 6.87
C THR A 362 6.67 -16.01 8.29
N LYS A 363 7.55 -15.10 8.71
CA LYS A 363 7.51 -14.42 10.01
C LYS A 363 7.43 -12.91 9.78
N GLY A 364 6.85 -12.15 10.70
CA GLY A 364 6.81 -10.69 10.61
C GLY A 364 6.16 -10.15 9.33
N ARG A 365 5.04 -10.73 8.88
CA ARG A 365 4.36 -10.33 7.62
C ARG A 365 3.96 -8.86 7.60
N ALA A 366 3.56 -8.31 8.74
CA ALA A 366 3.22 -6.89 8.87
C ALA A 366 4.43 -6.00 8.57
N GLN A 367 5.59 -6.33 9.14
CA GLN A 367 6.85 -5.61 8.93
C GLN A 367 7.36 -5.76 7.49
N ALA A 368 7.23 -6.96 6.89
CA ALA A 368 7.56 -7.15 5.47
C ALA A 368 6.68 -6.29 4.55
N SER A 369 5.38 -6.20 4.83
CA SER A 369 4.46 -5.36 4.08
C SER A 369 4.74 -3.87 4.31
N ALA A 370 5.09 -3.46 5.54
CA ALA A 370 5.49 -2.09 5.84
C ALA A 370 6.78 -1.68 5.10
N LEU A 371 7.78 -2.58 5.04
CA LEU A 371 9.01 -2.36 4.25
C LEU A 371 8.71 -2.24 2.75
N TYR A 372 7.79 -3.06 2.23
CA TYR A 372 7.34 -2.91 0.84
C TYR A 372 6.69 -1.54 0.61
N GLN A 373 5.84 -1.08 1.52
CA GLN A 373 5.23 0.25 1.43
C GLN A 373 6.27 1.37 1.54
N SER A 374 7.26 1.25 2.44
CA SER A 374 8.38 2.19 2.52
C SER A 374 9.12 2.26 1.19
N ALA A 375 9.51 1.12 0.61
CA ALA A 375 10.19 1.07 -0.68
C ALA A 375 9.32 1.68 -1.82
N TYR A 376 8.03 1.35 -1.84
CA TYR A 376 7.05 1.87 -2.77
C TYR A 376 6.94 3.41 -2.70
N TYR A 377 6.79 3.99 -1.50
CA TYR A 377 6.67 5.45 -1.35
C TYR A 377 8.00 6.17 -1.54
N LEU A 378 9.15 5.54 -1.23
CA LEU A 378 10.47 6.05 -1.62
C LEU A 378 10.60 6.11 -3.15
N GLY A 379 10.10 5.07 -3.86
CA GLY A 379 9.99 5.10 -5.32
C GLY A 379 9.13 6.25 -5.83
N SER A 380 8.00 6.54 -5.14
CA SER A 380 7.15 7.71 -5.46
C SER A 380 7.88 9.03 -5.30
N SER A 381 8.57 9.20 -4.18
CA SER A 381 9.32 10.41 -3.87
C SER A 381 10.48 10.62 -4.86
N ALA A 382 11.30 9.59 -5.05
CA ALA A 382 12.43 9.64 -5.99
C ALA A 382 11.94 9.82 -7.43
N GLY A 383 10.92 9.06 -7.85
CA GLY A 383 10.36 9.13 -9.19
C GLY A 383 9.77 10.51 -9.50
N GLY A 384 9.02 11.08 -8.56
CA GLY A 384 8.46 12.42 -8.72
C GLY A 384 9.54 13.47 -8.92
N THR A 385 10.57 13.48 -8.07
CA THR A 385 11.68 14.44 -8.15
C THR A 385 12.55 14.20 -9.38
N LEU A 386 13.03 12.97 -9.58
CA LEU A 386 13.89 12.65 -10.73
C LEU A 386 13.14 12.81 -12.06
N GLY A 387 11.85 12.48 -12.11
CA GLY A 387 11.00 12.69 -13.27
C GLY A 387 10.87 14.17 -13.63
N ALA A 388 10.71 15.03 -12.63
CA ALA A 388 10.63 16.48 -12.83
C ALA A 388 11.99 17.09 -13.24
N VAL A 389 13.11 16.61 -12.70
CA VAL A 389 14.46 16.99 -13.13
C VAL A 389 14.71 16.53 -14.58
N ALA A 390 14.35 15.29 -14.91
CA ALA A 390 14.49 14.77 -16.26
C ALA A 390 13.60 15.52 -17.28
N PHE A 391 12.39 15.94 -16.84
CA PHE A 391 11.50 16.78 -17.64
C PHE A 391 12.12 18.15 -17.90
N HIS A 392 12.73 18.77 -16.90
CA HIS A 392 13.40 20.06 -17.08
C HIS A 392 14.59 19.98 -18.03
N ALA A 393 15.34 18.87 -18.01
CA ALA A 393 16.53 18.68 -18.83
C ALA A 393 16.23 18.26 -20.28
N GLY A 394 15.21 17.45 -20.51
CA GLY A 394 14.93 16.84 -21.82
C GLY A 394 13.44 16.74 -22.17
N GLY A 395 12.60 17.58 -21.56
CA GLY A 395 11.16 17.57 -21.77
C GLY A 395 10.54 16.22 -21.42
N TRP A 396 9.44 15.90 -22.08
CA TRP A 396 8.74 14.63 -21.86
C TRP A 396 9.59 13.40 -22.20
N ALA A 397 10.43 13.49 -23.24
CA ALA A 397 11.35 12.42 -23.60
C ALA A 397 12.33 12.07 -22.49
N GLY A 398 12.81 13.09 -21.73
CA GLY A 398 13.63 12.86 -20.54
C GLY A 398 12.91 12.05 -19.47
N THR A 399 11.65 12.38 -19.17
CA THR A 399 10.82 11.64 -18.21
C THR A 399 10.57 10.20 -18.67
N VAL A 400 10.26 10.01 -19.96
CA VAL A 400 10.05 8.67 -20.56
C VAL A 400 11.34 7.85 -20.47
N SER A 401 12.49 8.44 -20.77
CA SER A 401 13.80 7.77 -20.67
C SER A 401 14.07 7.28 -19.26
N LEU A 402 13.82 8.11 -18.23
CA LEU A 402 13.91 7.69 -16.83
C LEU A 402 12.95 6.52 -16.54
N GLY A 403 11.71 6.60 -17.04
CA GLY A 403 10.72 5.54 -16.90
C GLY A 403 11.18 4.22 -17.52
N LEU A 404 11.75 4.27 -18.73
CA LEU A 404 12.28 3.09 -19.43
C LEU A 404 13.50 2.50 -18.70
N LEU A 405 14.38 3.33 -18.13
CA LEU A 405 15.48 2.85 -17.28
C LEU A 405 14.97 2.12 -16.04
N ALA A 406 13.94 2.63 -15.38
CA ALA A 406 13.33 1.95 -14.24
C ALA A 406 12.65 0.63 -14.66
N VAL A 407 11.98 0.61 -15.81
CA VAL A 407 11.41 -0.61 -16.41
C VAL A 407 12.50 -1.66 -16.71
N LEU A 408 13.62 -1.25 -17.29
CA LEU A 408 14.78 -2.12 -17.52
C LEU A 408 15.33 -2.67 -16.19
N GLY A 409 15.33 -1.87 -15.14
CA GLY A 409 15.67 -2.32 -13.79
C GLY A 409 14.76 -3.46 -13.31
N VAL A 410 13.43 -3.35 -13.50
CA VAL A 410 12.49 -4.42 -13.15
C VAL A 410 12.76 -5.69 -13.95
N VAL A 411 13.00 -5.57 -15.26
CA VAL A 411 13.36 -6.70 -16.14
C VAL A 411 14.63 -7.39 -15.62
N SER A 412 15.67 -6.60 -15.37
CA SER A 412 16.98 -7.11 -14.92
C SER A 412 16.87 -7.87 -13.59
N ILE A 413 16.14 -7.31 -12.61
CA ILE A 413 15.90 -7.96 -11.31
C ILE A 413 15.12 -9.26 -11.49
N THR A 414 14.11 -9.28 -12.37
CA THR A 414 13.28 -10.47 -12.63
C THR A 414 14.08 -11.56 -13.33
N LEU A 415 14.93 -11.21 -14.31
CA LEU A 415 15.82 -12.13 -15.02
C LEU A 415 16.88 -12.72 -14.08
N TYR A 416 17.55 -11.87 -13.29
CA TYR A 416 18.54 -12.33 -12.31
C TYR A 416 17.91 -13.31 -11.32
N GLY A 417 16.72 -13.01 -10.79
CA GLY A 417 15.98 -13.91 -9.91
C GLY A 417 15.63 -15.24 -10.57
N THR A 418 15.44 -15.25 -11.89
CA THR A 418 15.17 -16.46 -12.66
C THR A 418 16.42 -17.33 -12.79
N ARG A 419 17.56 -16.69 -13.13
CA ARG A 419 18.84 -17.40 -13.26
C ARG A 419 19.29 -17.98 -11.91
N ALA A 420 19.20 -17.22 -10.83
CA ALA A 420 19.54 -17.69 -9.49
C ALA A 420 18.70 -18.91 -9.06
N ALA A 421 17.38 -18.87 -9.24
CA ALA A 421 16.51 -19.99 -8.91
C ALA A 421 16.73 -21.24 -9.78
N ARG A 422 17.11 -21.06 -11.05
CA ARG A 422 17.50 -22.20 -11.93
C ARG A 422 18.83 -22.81 -11.50
N ALA A 423 19.82 -21.99 -11.12
CA ALA A 423 21.10 -22.46 -10.63
C ALA A 423 20.97 -23.26 -9.33
N GLU A 424 20.12 -22.80 -8.42
CA GLU A 424 19.84 -23.47 -7.15
C GLU A 424 19.15 -24.82 -7.36
N ARG A 425 18.15 -24.91 -8.25
CA ARG A 425 17.49 -26.18 -8.62
C ARG A 425 18.48 -27.17 -9.25
N ARG A 426 19.41 -26.71 -10.09
CA ARG A 426 20.45 -27.60 -10.67
C ARG A 426 21.41 -28.16 -9.62
N ARG A 427 21.70 -27.43 -8.54
CA ARG A 427 22.53 -27.89 -7.42
C ARG A 427 21.79 -28.91 -6.51
N GLN A 428 20.47 -28.86 -6.47
CA GLN A 428 19.63 -29.73 -5.63
C GLN A 428 19.20 -31.03 -6.31
N VAL A 429 19.44 -31.21 -7.63
CA VAL A 429 19.24 -32.50 -8.29
C VAL A 429 20.40 -33.41 -7.88
N PRO A 430 20.15 -34.49 -7.10
CA PRO A 430 21.21 -35.44 -6.78
C PRO A 430 21.72 -36.05 -8.09
N VAL A 431 23.03 -36.12 -8.22
CA VAL A 431 23.66 -37.00 -9.21
C VAL A 431 23.27 -38.41 -8.79
N VAL A 432 22.21 -38.96 -9.40
CA VAL A 432 21.94 -40.37 -9.32
C VAL A 432 23.12 -41.05 -9.97
N SER A 433 24.07 -41.48 -9.12
CA SER A 433 25.21 -42.31 -9.56
C SER A 433 24.63 -43.55 -10.26
N VAL A 434 24.96 -43.63 -11.54
CA VAL A 434 24.80 -44.87 -12.32
C VAL A 434 25.76 -45.92 -11.72
N GLN A 435 25.35 -46.55 -10.64
CA GLN A 435 25.95 -47.72 -10.05
C GLN A 435 24.90 -48.83 -9.94
N HIS A 436 24.51 -49.44 -11.07
CA HIS A 436 23.92 -50.78 -11.14
C HIS A 436 23.84 -51.18 -12.62
N ARG A 437 24.97 -51.42 -13.23
CA ARG A 437 25.09 -52.38 -14.35
C ARG A 437 26.47 -53.01 -14.31
N GLY A 438 26.60 -54.04 -13.52
CA GLY A 438 27.88 -54.77 -13.48
C GLY A 438 27.85 -55.93 -12.47
N MET A 439 26.80 -56.75 -12.46
CA MET A 439 26.86 -58.07 -11.82
C MET A 439 25.63 -58.90 -12.26
N ALA A 440 25.69 -59.45 -13.47
CA ALA A 440 24.88 -60.56 -13.87
C ALA A 440 25.43 -61.15 -15.17
N SER A 441 26.62 -61.75 -15.10
CA SER A 441 27.08 -62.74 -16.09
C SER A 441 28.34 -63.43 -15.57
N VAL A 442 28.17 -64.31 -14.55
CA VAL A 442 28.99 -65.51 -14.34
C VAL A 442 28.16 -66.43 -13.46
N GLN A 443 27.49 -67.38 -14.10
CA GLN A 443 27.22 -68.76 -13.64
C GLN A 443 26.27 -69.40 -14.67
N ASN A 444 26.81 -70.05 -15.64
CA ASN A 444 26.74 -71.43 -16.11
C ASN A 444 27.28 -71.51 -17.53
#